data_326d021166fc46a4e380c6d09fcae9a3
#
_entry.id   326d021166fc46a4e380c6d09fcae9a3
#
_cell.length_a   1.000
_cell.length_b   1.000
_cell.length_c   1.000
_cell.angle_alpha   90.00
_cell.angle_beta   90.00
_cell.angle_gamma   90.00
#
_symmetry.space_group_name_H-M   'P 1'
#
loop_
_entity.id
_entity.type
_entity.pdbx_description
1 polymer ?
#
loop_
_entity_poly.entity_id
_entity_poly.type
_entity_poly.pdbx_seq_one_letter_code
_entity_poly.pdbx_strand_id
1 'polypeptide(L)'
;SSSCADLDRGNPDVDHLFSAFGRVVRVMKEKELDAVTGLSGSGPAFAFAIIEALADGGVKMGLSRSVAQTLSAQTLAGAAQMVLESNTHPSQLKDMVASPAGTTIAGLHVLETGGLRGLLMSAVEASARRAEELSKE
;
A
#
# COMPACT_ATOMS: atom_id res chain seq x y z
N SER A 1 14.59 -15.39 17.55
CA SER A 1 14.41 -13.95 17.51
C SER A 1 15.60 -13.31 16.79
N SER A 2 15.42 -12.98 15.52
CA SER A 2 16.40 -12.17 14.81
C SER A 2 16.41 -10.78 15.43
N SER A 3 17.55 -10.39 15.98
CA SER A 3 17.72 -9.07 16.58
C SER A 3 17.77 -8.00 15.50
N CYS A 4 17.43 -6.75 15.86
CA CYS A 4 17.53 -5.58 14.98
C CYS A 4 18.94 -5.45 14.34
N ALA A 5 19.96 -6.00 15.00
CA ALA A 5 21.32 -6.06 14.50
C ALA A 5 21.49 -6.96 13.27
N ASP A 6 20.63 -7.96 13.09
CA ASP A 6 20.69 -8.85 11.93
C ASP A 6 20.07 -8.20 10.68
N LEU A 7 19.07 -7.32 10.88
CA LEU A 7 18.51 -6.51 9.79
C LEU A 7 19.50 -5.46 9.30
N ASP A 8 20.28 -4.88 10.21
CA ASP A 8 21.30 -3.87 9.88
C ASP A 8 22.53 -4.47 9.18
N ARG A 9 22.73 -5.78 9.26
CA ARG A 9 23.83 -6.51 8.60
C ARG A 9 23.44 -7.08 7.23
N GLY A 10 22.23 -6.78 6.74
CA GLY A 10 21.78 -7.27 5.44
C GLY A 10 21.52 -8.77 5.44
N ASN A 11 20.61 -9.23 6.30
CA ASN A 11 20.17 -10.63 6.28
C ASN A 11 19.59 -10.95 4.89
N PRO A 12 20.18 -11.91 4.12
CA PRO A 12 19.77 -12.19 2.76
C PRO A 12 18.30 -12.59 2.62
N ASP A 13 17.72 -13.24 3.62
CA ASP A 13 16.33 -13.69 3.59
C ASP A 13 15.36 -12.49 3.75
N VAL A 14 15.73 -11.52 4.58
CA VAL A 14 14.94 -10.28 4.77
C VAL A 14 15.07 -9.39 3.54
N ASP A 15 16.28 -9.21 3.01
CA ASP A 15 16.51 -8.43 1.81
C ASP A 15 15.78 -9.01 0.60
N HIS A 16 15.75 -10.35 0.47
CA HIS A 16 15.01 -11.01 -0.59
C HIS A 16 13.49 -10.79 -0.46
N LEU A 17 12.94 -10.85 0.76
CA LEU A 17 11.53 -10.59 1.02
C LEU A 17 11.15 -9.15 0.64
N PHE A 18 11.93 -8.16 1.07
CA PHE A 18 11.65 -6.75 0.78
C PHE A 18 11.98 -6.36 -0.66
N SER A 19 12.99 -6.95 -1.28
CA SER A 19 13.32 -6.67 -2.69
C SER A 19 12.24 -7.17 -3.65
N ALA A 20 11.47 -8.21 -3.28
CA ALA A 20 10.31 -8.67 -4.05
C ALA A 20 9.21 -7.59 -4.13
N PHE A 21 9.18 -6.62 -3.20
CA PHE A 21 8.25 -5.49 -3.15
C PHE A 21 8.91 -4.15 -3.52
N GLY A 22 10.15 -4.16 -4.03
CA GLY A 22 10.85 -2.98 -4.51
C GLY A 22 12.05 -2.57 -3.67
N ARG A 23 11.94 -1.53 -2.86
CA ARG A 23 13.06 -0.98 -2.09
C ARG A 23 13.14 -1.56 -0.68
N VAL A 24 14.36 -1.86 -0.24
CA VAL A 24 14.64 -2.17 1.17
C VAL A 24 14.71 -0.86 1.95
N VAL A 25 13.94 -0.79 3.03
CA VAL A 25 13.95 0.34 3.97
C VAL A 25 14.75 -0.06 5.21
N ARG A 26 15.72 0.76 5.60
CA ARG A 26 16.46 0.54 6.84
C ARG A 26 15.62 1.00 8.03
N VAL A 27 15.44 0.10 8.98
CA VAL A 27 14.74 0.36 10.24
C VAL A 27 15.78 0.66 11.30
N MET A 28 15.64 1.80 11.98
CA MET A 28 16.65 2.26 12.95
C MET A 28 16.35 1.87 14.40
N LYS A 29 15.10 1.48 14.71
CA LYS A 29 14.67 1.15 16.07
C LYS A 29 13.83 -0.12 16.08
N GLU A 30 14.01 -0.96 17.12
CA GLU A 30 13.30 -2.24 17.23
C GLU A 30 11.78 -2.09 17.21
N LYS A 31 11.22 -1.12 17.92
CA LYS A 31 9.77 -0.88 17.92
C LYS A 31 9.19 -0.39 16.58
N GLU A 32 10.04 0.02 15.65
CA GLU A 32 9.61 0.35 14.28
C GLU A 32 9.37 -0.90 13.44
N LEU A 33 9.91 -2.07 13.85
CA LEU A 33 9.73 -3.33 13.13
C LEU A 33 8.27 -3.75 13.05
N ASP A 34 7.50 -3.56 14.12
CA ASP A 34 6.06 -3.89 14.11
C ASP A 34 5.29 -2.98 13.16
N ALA A 35 5.64 -1.70 13.12
CA ALA A 35 5.07 -0.76 12.16
C ALA A 35 5.45 -1.12 10.71
N VAL A 36 6.70 -1.51 10.46
CA VAL A 36 7.14 -2.01 9.15
C VAL A 36 6.39 -3.27 8.76
N THR A 37 6.19 -4.20 9.70
CA THR A 37 5.41 -5.42 9.47
C THR A 37 3.96 -5.07 9.11
N GLY A 38 3.34 -4.15 9.83
CA GLY A 38 1.98 -3.69 9.55
C GLY A 38 1.84 -2.99 8.19
N LEU A 39 2.84 -2.23 7.78
CA LEU A 39 2.81 -1.47 6.53
C LEU A 39 3.31 -2.29 5.34
N SER A 40 4.49 -2.88 5.44
CA SER A 40 5.16 -3.54 4.30
C SER A 40 4.95 -5.05 4.27
N GLY A 41 4.82 -5.70 5.43
CA GLY A 41 4.55 -7.13 5.51
C GLY A 41 3.09 -7.46 5.19
N SER A 42 2.15 -6.74 5.76
CA SER A 42 0.71 -6.91 5.52
C SER A 42 0.19 -6.10 4.32
N GLY A 43 0.87 -5.03 3.97
CA GLY A 43 0.47 -4.09 2.91
C GLY A 43 0.17 -4.72 1.57
N PRO A 44 0.92 -5.72 1.08
CA PRO A 44 0.59 -6.40 -0.17
C PRO A 44 -0.83 -6.98 -0.19
N ALA A 45 -1.30 -7.55 0.92
CA ALA A 45 -2.67 -8.05 1.02
C ALA A 45 -3.71 -6.92 0.90
N PHE A 46 -3.42 -5.76 1.50
CA PHE A 46 -4.27 -4.57 1.36
C PHE A 46 -4.30 -4.07 -0.09
N ALA A 47 -3.14 -4.04 -0.75
CA ALA A 47 -3.04 -3.68 -2.16
C ALA A 47 -3.82 -4.65 -3.06
N PHE A 48 -3.75 -5.96 -2.81
CA PHE A 48 -4.55 -6.94 -3.55
C PHE A 48 -6.04 -6.73 -3.36
N ALA A 49 -6.50 -6.46 -2.14
CA ALA A 49 -7.90 -6.14 -1.86
C ALA A 49 -8.35 -4.86 -2.59
N ILE A 50 -7.51 -3.85 -2.66
CA ILE A 50 -7.80 -2.60 -3.40
C ILE A 50 -7.89 -2.87 -4.90
N ILE A 51 -6.94 -3.64 -5.46
CA ILE A 51 -6.97 -4.03 -6.88
C ILE A 51 -8.24 -4.78 -7.22
N GLU A 52 -8.62 -5.75 -6.39
CA GLU A 52 -9.85 -6.53 -6.57
C GLU A 52 -11.09 -5.62 -6.54
N ALA A 53 -11.18 -4.73 -5.56
CA ALA A 53 -12.31 -3.80 -5.42
C ALA A 53 -12.42 -2.84 -6.61
N LEU A 54 -11.30 -2.31 -7.10
CA LEU A 54 -11.27 -1.47 -8.31
C LEU A 54 -11.71 -2.28 -9.55
N ALA A 55 -11.24 -3.52 -9.67
CA ALA A 55 -11.67 -4.41 -10.74
C ALA A 55 -13.17 -4.72 -10.68
N ASP A 56 -13.71 -4.94 -9.49
CA ASP A 56 -15.16 -5.13 -9.30
C ASP A 56 -15.94 -3.90 -9.74
N GLY A 57 -15.43 -2.71 -9.43
CA GLY A 57 -16.00 -1.46 -9.95
C GLY A 57 -16.00 -1.38 -11.46
N GLY A 58 -14.90 -1.78 -12.10
CA GLY A 58 -14.80 -1.87 -13.56
C GLY A 58 -15.80 -2.85 -14.16
N VAL A 59 -15.95 -4.02 -13.57
CA VAL A 59 -16.94 -5.03 -13.99
C VAL A 59 -18.37 -4.49 -13.83
N LYS A 60 -18.66 -3.84 -12.72
CA LYS A 60 -19.96 -3.19 -12.49
C LYS A 60 -20.29 -2.17 -13.58
N MET A 61 -19.29 -1.53 -14.16
CA MET A 61 -19.43 -0.55 -15.24
C MET A 61 -19.34 -1.17 -16.64
N GLY A 62 -19.25 -2.50 -16.76
CA GLY A 62 -19.37 -3.23 -18.01
C GLY A 62 -18.06 -3.75 -18.60
N LEU A 63 -16.93 -3.61 -17.91
CA LEU A 63 -15.68 -4.22 -18.36
C LEU A 63 -15.67 -5.73 -18.11
N SER A 64 -14.96 -6.49 -18.97
CA SER A 64 -14.68 -7.88 -18.67
C SER A 64 -13.79 -7.99 -17.42
N ARG A 65 -13.91 -9.09 -16.68
CA ARG A 65 -13.08 -9.34 -15.48
C ARG A 65 -11.59 -9.23 -15.78
N SER A 66 -11.14 -9.85 -16.86
CA SER A 66 -9.75 -9.85 -17.27
C SER A 66 -9.21 -8.44 -17.54
N VAL A 67 -9.95 -7.62 -18.28
CA VAL A 67 -9.59 -6.23 -18.55
C VAL A 67 -9.59 -5.41 -17.28
N ALA A 68 -10.62 -5.55 -16.45
CA ALA A 68 -10.74 -4.79 -15.21
C ALA A 68 -9.58 -5.09 -14.24
N GLN A 69 -9.19 -6.35 -14.08
CA GLN A 69 -8.05 -6.74 -13.23
C GLN A 69 -6.73 -6.17 -13.76
N THR A 70 -6.46 -6.29 -15.05
CA THR A 70 -5.24 -5.77 -15.65
C THR A 70 -5.13 -4.26 -15.51
N LEU A 71 -6.20 -3.53 -15.79
CA LEU A 71 -6.23 -2.07 -15.66
C LEU A 71 -6.05 -1.63 -14.21
N SER A 72 -6.70 -2.31 -13.26
CA SER A 72 -6.61 -1.97 -11.84
C SER A 72 -5.18 -2.18 -11.31
N ALA A 73 -4.57 -3.31 -11.63
CA ALA A 73 -3.20 -3.62 -11.23
C ALA A 73 -2.20 -2.62 -11.84
N GLN A 74 -2.33 -2.35 -13.14
CA GLN A 74 -1.46 -1.41 -13.84
C GLN A 74 -1.61 0.02 -13.31
N THR A 75 -2.82 0.43 -12.96
CA THR A 75 -3.10 1.74 -12.38
C THR A 75 -2.41 1.92 -11.03
N LEU A 76 -2.53 0.95 -10.12
CA LEU A 76 -1.84 1.01 -8.83
C LEU A 76 -0.32 0.97 -9.00
N ALA A 77 0.19 0.11 -9.85
CA ALA A 77 1.62 0.00 -10.12
C ALA A 77 2.19 1.32 -10.65
N GLY A 78 1.53 1.93 -11.63
CA GLY A 78 1.95 3.21 -12.20
C GLY A 78 1.91 4.36 -11.18
N ALA A 79 0.87 4.43 -10.38
CA ALA A 79 0.75 5.45 -9.33
C ALA A 79 1.84 5.30 -8.27
N ALA A 80 2.11 4.08 -7.82
CA ALA A 80 3.17 3.80 -6.86
C ALA A 80 4.55 4.15 -7.42
N GLN A 81 4.84 3.77 -8.65
CA GLN A 81 6.07 4.08 -9.33
C GLN A 81 6.29 5.59 -9.46
N MET A 82 5.24 6.34 -9.78
CA MET A 82 5.30 7.79 -9.89
C MET A 82 5.66 8.46 -8.56
N VAL A 83 5.12 7.98 -7.45
CA VAL A 83 5.50 8.46 -6.10
C VAL A 83 6.99 8.19 -5.84
N LEU A 84 7.46 6.98 -6.16
CA LEU A 84 8.85 6.59 -5.89
C LEU A 84 9.87 7.35 -6.75
N GLU A 85 9.53 7.68 -7.98
CA GLU A 85 10.45 8.29 -8.94
C GLU A 85 10.41 9.82 -8.97
N SER A 86 9.23 10.42 -8.77
CA SER A 86 9.05 11.87 -8.90
C SER A 86 9.51 12.66 -7.68
N ASN A 87 9.67 12.01 -6.53
CA ASN A 87 9.93 12.66 -5.24
C ASN A 87 8.88 13.72 -4.87
N THR A 88 7.68 13.57 -5.41
CA THR A 88 6.54 14.47 -5.22
C THR A 88 5.58 13.89 -4.21
N HIS A 89 5.01 14.72 -3.36
CA HIS A 89 4.05 14.27 -2.35
C HIS A 89 2.81 13.66 -3.01
N PRO A 90 2.29 12.51 -2.52
CA PRO A 90 1.11 11.86 -3.10
C PRO A 90 -0.10 12.78 -3.26
N SER A 91 -0.32 13.73 -2.35
CA SER A 91 -1.42 14.68 -2.44
C SER A 91 -1.31 15.60 -3.66
N GLN A 92 -0.11 16.03 -4.01
CA GLN A 92 0.13 16.84 -5.20
C GLN A 92 -0.11 16.03 -6.48
N LEU A 93 0.36 14.78 -6.52
CA LEU A 93 0.11 13.87 -7.64
C LEU A 93 -1.39 13.60 -7.82
N LYS A 94 -2.11 13.41 -6.72
CA LYS A 94 -3.57 13.26 -6.74
C LYS A 94 -4.25 14.49 -7.33
N ASP A 95 -3.85 15.69 -6.92
CA ASP A 95 -4.42 16.93 -7.42
C ASP A 95 -4.15 17.14 -8.92
N MET A 96 -3.01 16.70 -9.43
CA MET A 96 -2.67 16.74 -10.86
C MET A 96 -3.62 15.90 -11.72
N VAL A 97 -4.17 14.82 -11.16
CA VAL A 97 -5.12 13.94 -11.87
C VAL A 97 -6.55 14.46 -11.76
N ALA A 98 -6.86 15.23 -10.73
CA ALA A 98 -8.22 15.72 -10.44
C ALA A 98 -8.50 17.06 -11.13
N SER A 99 -9.11 17.02 -12.30
CA SER A 99 -9.55 18.22 -13.01
C SER A 99 -10.85 18.80 -12.43
N PRO A 100 -11.09 20.14 -12.59
CA PRO A 100 -12.33 20.76 -12.14
C PRO A 100 -13.56 20.07 -12.73
N ALA A 101 -14.53 19.72 -11.88
CA ALA A 101 -15.78 19.04 -12.25
C ALA A 101 -15.59 17.70 -12.99
N GLY A 102 -14.39 17.11 -12.92
CA GLY A 102 -14.05 15.88 -13.63
C GLY A 102 -14.47 14.59 -12.92
N THR A 103 -14.22 13.49 -13.60
CA THR A 103 -14.55 12.14 -13.10
C THR A 103 -13.74 11.77 -11.85
N THR A 104 -12.48 12.19 -11.78
CA THR A 104 -11.59 11.86 -10.68
C THR A 104 -12.06 12.48 -9.37
N ILE A 105 -12.40 13.77 -9.36
CA ILE A 105 -12.88 14.42 -8.13
C ILE A 105 -14.21 13.85 -7.65
N ALA A 106 -15.09 13.45 -8.56
CA ALA A 106 -16.34 12.77 -8.21
C ALA A 106 -16.08 11.43 -7.52
N GLY A 107 -15.15 10.62 -8.03
CA GLY A 107 -14.72 9.37 -7.40
C GLY A 107 -14.05 9.58 -6.05
N LEU A 108 -13.14 10.56 -5.96
CA LEU A 108 -12.47 10.91 -4.70
C LEU A 108 -13.46 11.31 -3.61
N HIS A 109 -14.51 12.04 -3.96
CA HIS A 109 -15.57 12.42 -3.01
C HIS A 109 -16.24 11.19 -2.39
N VAL A 110 -16.53 10.16 -3.18
CA VAL A 110 -17.11 8.89 -2.69
C VAL A 110 -16.14 8.21 -1.73
N LEU A 111 -14.86 8.15 -2.07
CA LEU A 111 -13.84 7.53 -1.23
C LEU A 111 -13.66 8.27 0.11
N GLU A 112 -13.67 9.61 0.09
CA GLU A 112 -13.59 10.42 1.31
C GLU A 112 -14.83 10.22 2.19
N THR A 113 -16.03 10.19 1.60
CA THR A 113 -17.28 9.93 2.34
C THR A 113 -17.25 8.54 2.99
N GLY A 114 -16.70 7.54 2.32
CA GLY A 114 -16.54 6.18 2.84
C GLY A 114 -15.41 5.99 3.85
N GLY A 115 -14.57 7.02 4.07
CA GLY A 115 -13.51 6.98 5.08
C GLY A 115 -12.27 6.19 4.66
N LEU A 116 -11.94 6.15 3.37
CA LEU A 116 -10.81 5.37 2.83
C LEU A 116 -9.52 5.57 3.64
N ARG A 117 -9.16 6.82 3.95
CA ARG A 117 -7.91 7.14 4.65
C ARG A 117 -7.88 6.54 6.05
N GLY A 118 -8.94 6.76 6.80
CA GLY A 118 -9.07 6.22 8.17
C GLY A 118 -9.05 4.68 8.18
N LEU A 119 -9.70 4.04 7.21
CA LEU A 119 -9.70 2.58 7.08
C LEU A 119 -8.29 2.03 6.83
N LEU A 120 -7.55 2.63 5.91
CA LEU A 120 -6.17 2.20 5.61
C LEU A 120 -5.23 2.45 6.79
N MET A 121 -5.33 3.59 7.46
CA MET A 121 -4.56 3.88 8.69
C MET A 121 -4.86 2.85 9.78
N SER A 122 -6.12 2.54 10.01
CA SER A 122 -6.55 1.54 11.00
C SER A 122 -6.11 0.13 10.64
N ALA A 123 -6.08 -0.23 9.37
CA ALA A 123 -5.60 -1.53 8.91
C ALA A 123 -4.11 -1.72 9.22
N VAL A 124 -3.29 -0.72 8.95
CA VAL A 124 -1.86 -0.73 9.28
C VAL A 124 -1.65 -0.82 10.79
N GLU A 125 -2.38 -0.01 11.56
CA GLU A 125 -2.32 -0.02 13.03
C GLU A 125 -2.68 -1.39 13.61
N ALA A 126 -3.78 -1.98 13.16
CA ALA A 126 -4.24 -3.29 13.63
C ALA A 126 -3.20 -4.39 13.33
N SER A 127 -2.60 -4.37 12.14
CA SER A 127 -1.56 -5.33 11.77
C SER A 127 -0.28 -5.15 12.58
N ALA A 128 0.14 -3.90 12.83
CA ALA A 128 1.32 -3.62 13.65
C ALA A 128 1.11 -4.05 15.11
N ARG A 129 -0.05 -3.78 15.69
CA ARG A 129 -0.40 -4.23 17.05
C ARG A 129 -0.40 -5.75 17.15
N ARG A 130 -0.95 -6.44 16.16
CA ARG A 130 -0.92 -7.91 16.15
C ARG A 130 0.48 -8.47 16.03
N ALA A 131 1.35 -7.84 15.25
CA ALA A 131 2.77 -8.20 15.17
C ALA A 131 3.47 -8.05 16.54
N GLU A 132 3.20 -6.95 17.25
CA GLU A 132 3.71 -6.73 18.60
C GLU A 132 3.25 -7.81 19.59
N GLU A 133 1.97 -8.18 19.56
CA GLU A 133 1.43 -9.26 20.39
C GLU A 133 2.15 -10.59 20.13
N LEU A 134 2.28 -10.97 18.86
CA LEU A 134 2.92 -12.22 18.45
C LEU A 134 4.41 -12.28 18.84
N SER A 135 5.08 -11.14 18.86
CA SER A 135 6.49 -11.08 19.27
C SER A 135 6.71 -11.29 20.77
N LYS A 136 5.65 -11.17 21.57
CA LYS A 136 5.67 -11.37 23.03
C LYS A 136 5.25 -12.78 23.45
N GLU A 137 4.72 -13.60 22.54
CA GLU A 137 4.37 -15.01 22.76
C GLU A 137 5.62 -15.91 22.66
#